data_efd9a3a11ea168550b4736ceb7b88209
#
_entry.id   efd9a3a11ea168550b4736ceb7b88209
#
_cell.length_a   1.000
_cell.length_b   1.000
_cell.length_c   1.000
_cell.angle_alpha   90.00
_cell.angle_beta   90.00
_cell.angle_gamma   90.00
#
_symmetry.space_group_name_H-M   'P 1'
#
loop_
_entity.id
_entity.type
_entity.pdbx_description
1 polymer ?
#
loop_
_entity_poly.entity_id
_entity_poly.type
_entity_poly.pdbx_seq_one_letter_code
_entity_poly.pdbx_strand_id
1 'polypeptide(L)'
;MINLYDKLNSQTLQLHQSFLNANINPKTVVVDDDGFLPSDVLSPYKFFSRNTIEKERPLFFNEVPVPRFWEIEGSNQSAVIKDRDKIRGKIVYQKEYGNRAVASVEWLNKSGHVQFIDYYNRHGFRFAQLVMDDHQNQIIKRFFDQNNDEFLVENFVTKDLILRWDNKDIFFDNRISFLSFFFEKANLSMEDIVLNSFATSFLFVYHQRETNLKCRIFWQEKIKDELPENMKVALKNIENLKILIPDKKEYDCVMDAVEASHQHKIEYIGYVYEFLKVNQYKNEALILTNSDDIPHIDSIAKENQNVTFHIASKTEMSSKLLQLDKIQNIKLYPESAEDNILNLCQKCDIYLDINKGNEIYESVRLSLIHISEPTRQAEIS
;
A
#
# COMPACT_ATOMS: atom_id res chain seq x y z
N MET A 1 -0.22 -6.84 -21.35
CA MET A 1 -0.18 -5.73 -20.35
C MET A 1 0.53 -6.22 -19.10
N ILE A 2 1.42 -5.40 -18.55
CA ILE A 2 2.15 -5.65 -17.31
C ILE A 2 1.90 -4.46 -16.36
N ASN A 3 1.57 -4.74 -15.10
CA ASN A 3 1.66 -3.76 -14.04
C ASN A 3 3.07 -3.81 -13.45
N LEU A 4 3.78 -2.69 -13.47
CA LEU A 4 5.10 -2.56 -12.87
C LEU A 4 5.06 -1.47 -11.79
N TYR A 5 5.03 -1.91 -10.55
CA TYR A 5 4.90 -1.03 -9.39
C TYR A 5 6.22 -0.92 -8.62
N ASP A 6 6.50 0.25 -8.06
CA ASP A 6 7.67 0.41 -7.20
C ASP A 6 7.51 -0.36 -5.89
N LYS A 7 6.35 -0.21 -5.24
CA LYS A 7 5.97 -0.88 -3.97
C LYS A 7 4.50 -1.24 -3.99
N LEU A 8 4.13 -2.26 -3.22
CA LEU A 8 2.73 -2.64 -3.03
C LEU A 8 2.22 -2.08 -1.67
N ASN A 9 2.06 -0.77 -1.59
CA ASN A 9 1.40 -0.12 -0.46
C ASN A 9 -0.14 -0.23 -0.57
N SER A 10 -0.89 0.26 0.42
CA SER A 10 -2.36 0.20 0.44
C SER A 10 -3.02 0.80 -0.82
N GLN A 11 -2.52 1.93 -1.32
CA GLN A 11 -3.05 2.56 -2.53
C GLN A 11 -2.75 1.74 -3.79
N THR A 12 -1.53 1.17 -3.88
CA THR A 12 -1.15 0.31 -5.01
C THR A 12 -1.89 -1.03 -4.96
N LEU A 13 -2.14 -1.56 -3.76
CA LEU A 13 -2.96 -2.76 -3.58
C LEU A 13 -4.41 -2.50 -4.03
N GLN A 14 -4.96 -1.33 -3.74
CA GLN A 14 -6.26 -0.91 -4.24
C GLN A 14 -6.30 -0.84 -5.77
N LEU A 15 -5.24 -0.31 -6.40
CA LEU A 15 -5.11 -0.32 -7.87
C LEU A 15 -5.03 -1.75 -8.41
N HIS A 16 -4.21 -2.60 -7.81
CA HIS A 16 -4.11 -4.01 -8.20
C HIS A 16 -5.46 -4.72 -8.11
N GLN A 17 -6.18 -4.56 -6.98
CA GLN A 17 -7.51 -5.11 -6.80
C GLN A 17 -8.53 -4.56 -7.81
N SER A 18 -8.43 -3.28 -8.17
CA SER A 18 -9.28 -2.63 -9.17
C SER A 18 -9.16 -3.31 -10.56
N PHE A 19 -7.96 -3.75 -10.96
CA PHE A 19 -7.79 -4.54 -12.18
C PHE A 19 -8.48 -5.89 -12.08
N LEU A 20 -8.32 -6.59 -10.96
CA LEU A 20 -8.96 -7.89 -10.74
C LEU A 20 -10.50 -7.77 -10.76
N ASN A 21 -11.05 -6.75 -10.10
CA ASN A 21 -12.49 -6.46 -10.08
C ASN A 21 -13.04 -6.10 -11.48
N ALA A 22 -12.21 -5.52 -12.33
CA ALA A 22 -12.55 -5.25 -13.73
C ALA A 22 -12.39 -6.50 -14.63
N ASN A 23 -12.11 -7.67 -14.08
CA ASN A 23 -11.78 -8.91 -14.81
C ASN A 23 -10.57 -8.74 -15.76
N ILE A 24 -9.67 -7.84 -15.42
CA ILE A 24 -8.39 -7.66 -16.11
C ILE A 24 -7.32 -8.29 -15.23
N ASN A 25 -6.60 -9.29 -15.76
CA ASN A 25 -5.61 -10.03 -14.99
C ASN A 25 -4.19 -9.82 -15.57
N PRO A 26 -3.58 -8.64 -15.34
CA PRO A 26 -2.25 -8.34 -15.83
C PRO A 26 -1.19 -9.11 -15.03
N LYS A 27 -0.08 -9.44 -15.65
CA LYS A 27 1.11 -9.84 -14.88
C LYS A 27 1.56 -8.66 -14.04
N THR A 28 1.58 -8.82 -12.71
CA THR A 28 1.98 -7.75 -11.80
C THR A 28 3.38 -8.00 -11.27
N VAL A 29 4.24 -7.01 -11.40
CA VAL A 29 5.63 -6.99 -10.94
C VAL A 29 5.81 -5.84 -9.96
N VAL A 30 6.47 -6.12 -8.82
CA VAL A 30 6.83 -5.12 -7.81
C VAL A 30 8.35 -5.05 -7.71
N VAL A 31 8.91 -3.84 -7.85
CA VAL A 31 10.36 -3.63 -7.84
C VAL A 31 10.95 -3.83 -6.46
N ASP A 32 10.32 -3.27 -5.42
CA ASP A 32 10.75 -3.39 -4.01
C ASP A 32 9.87 -4.39 -3.26
N ASP A 33 10.41 -5.56 -2.96
CA ASP A 33 9.74 -6.62 -2.22
C ASP A 33 9.86 -6.39 -0.71
N ASP A 34 8.75 -6.38 -0.01
CA ASP A 34 8.67 -6.28 1.46
C ASP A 34 8.59 -7.64 2.15
N GLY A 35 8.60 -8.74 1.37
CA GLY A 35 8.45 -10.11 1.85
C GLY A 35 7.01 -10.60 2.01
N PHE A 36 6.01 -9.73 1.81
CA PHE A 36 4.59 -10.06 2.02
C PHE A 36 3.74 -9.94 0.75
N LEU A 37 4.37 -9.88 -0.40
CA LEU A 37 3.67 -9.81 -1.68
C LEU A 37 2.69 -10.98 -1.85
N PRO A 38 1.50 -10.75 -2.45
CA PRO A 38 0.58 -11.80 -2.87
C PRO A 38 1.25 -12.87 -3.75
N SER A 39 0.68 -14.07 -3.80
CA SER A 39 1.27 -15.18 -4.55
C SER A 39 1.33 -14.94 -6.06
N ASP A 40 0.36 -14.22 -6.59
CA ASP A 40 0.21 -13.83 -7.99
C ASP A 40 1.09 -12.65 -8.42
N VAL A 41 1.72 -11.95 -7.46
CA VAL A 41 2.64 -10.83 -7.69
C VAL A 41 4.07 -11.33 -7.77
N LEU A 42 4.78 -10.92 -8.82
CA LEU A 42 6.20 -11.20 -9.03
C LEU A 42 7.08 -10.07 -8.46
N SER A 43 8.27 -10.43 -8.00
CA SER A 43 9.37 -9.49 -7.79
C SER A 43 10.66 -10.07 -8.33
N PRO A 44 11.67 -9.26 -8.67
CA PRO A 44 12.98 -9.75 -9.05
C PRO A 44 13.58 -10.68 -7.99
N TYR A 45 13.40 -10.30 -6.72
CA TYR A 45 13.93 -11.06 -5.58
C TYR A 45 13.24 -12.42 -5.41
N LYS A 46 11.90 -12.46 -5.49
CA LYS A 46 11.11 -13.70 -5.47
C LYS A 46 11.48 -14.62 -6.64
N PHE A 47 11.70 -14.07 -7.82
CA PHE A 47 12.08 -14.83 -9.02
C PHE A 47 13.47 -15.48 -8.90
N PHE A 48 14.49 -14.68 -8.50
CA PHE A 48 15.85 -15.18 -8.42
C PHE A 48 16.14 -16.03 -7.18
N SER A 49 15.38 -15.91 -6.11
CA SER A 49 15.52 -16.77 -4.94
C SER A 49 15.20 -18.24 -5.21
N ARG A 50 14.40 -18.55 -6.25
CA ARG A 50 13.96 -19.91 -6.59
C ARG A 50 13.37 -20.70 -5.42
N ASN A 51 12.75 -20.02 -4.47
CA ASN A 51 12.18 -20.66 -3.30
C ASN A 51 11.04 -21.59 -3.70
N THR A 52 11.08 -22.83 -3.20
CA THR A 52 10.10 -23.89 -3.50
C THR A 52 9.29 -24.30 -2.27
N ILE A 53 9.76 -23.97 -1.08
CA ILE A 53 9.11 -24.33 0.18
C ILE A 53 8.26 -23.16 0.65
N GLU A 54 6.97 -23.38 0.74
CA GLU A 54 6.03 -22.46 1.35
C GLU A 54 5.71 -22.94 2.76
N LYS A 55 6.22 -22.23 3.78
CA LYS A 55 5.67 -22.37 5.12
C LYS A 55 4.30 -21.71 5.15
N GLU A 56 3.39 -22.29 5.93
CA GLU A 56 2.00 -21.85 5.97
C GLU A 56 1.77 -20.52 6.71
N ARG A 57 2.76 -20.03 7.47
CA ARG A 57 2.61 -18.82 8.26
C ARG A 57 3.89 -17.99 8.40
N PRO A 58 3.77 -16.67 8.59
CA PRO A 58 4.90 -15.80 8.91
C PRO A 58 5.48 -16.12 10.31
N LEU A 59 6.67 -15.60 10.57
CA LEU A 59 7.31 -15.70 11.87
C LEU A 59 6.52 -14.93 12.93
N PHE A 60 6.25 -15.54 14.08
CA PHE A 60 5.64 -14.83 15.20
C PHE A 60 6.74 -14.15 16.04
N PHE A 61 6.42 -13.06 16.74
CA PHE A 61 7.44 -12.22 17.37
C PHE A 61 8.35 -12.96 18.37
N ASN A 62 7.82 -13.94 19.12
CA ASN A 62 8.59 -14.72 20.08
C ASN A 62 9.40 -15.87 19.45
N GLU A 63 9.27 -16.08 18.15
CA GLU A 63 10.04 -17.05 17.36
C GLU A 63 11.29 -16.42 16.72
N VAL A 64 11.48 -15.11 16.86
CA VAL A 64 12.68 -14.42 16.38
C VAL A 64 13.91 -15.02 17.05
N PRO A 65 14.90 -15.50 16.26
CA PRO A 65 16.13 -16.04 16.83
C PRO A 65 16.91 -14.95 17.60
N VAL A 66 17.11 -15.16 18.90
CA VAL A 66 17.88 -14.25 19.75
C VAL A 66 19.01 -15.01 20.44
N PRO A 67 20.11 -14.33 20.81
CA PRO A 67 21.18 -14.92 21.61
C PRO A 67 20.66 -15.51 22.92
N ARG A 68 21.34 -16.55 23.42
CA ARG A 68 20.99 -17.16 24.69
C ARG A 68 20.99 -16.13 25.82
N PHE A 69 19.95 -16.16 26.66
CA PHE A 69 19.69 -15.24 27.79
C PHE A 69 19.18 -13.84 27.40
N TRP A 70 18.93 -13.58 26.13
CA TRP A 70 18.20 -12.37 25.74
C TRP A 70 16.70 -12.65 25.80
N GLU A 71 15.92 -11.59 26.08
CA GLU A 71 14.48 -11.68 26.27
C GLU A 71 13.75 -10.85 25.22
N ILE A 72 12.55 -11.30 24.84
CA ILE A 72 11.68 -10.57 23.93
C ILE A 72 10.45 -10.11 24.73
N GLU A 73 10.26 -8.80 24.82
CA GLU A 73 9.08 -8.18 25.43
C GLU A 73 8.19 -7.60 24.33
N GLY A 74 6.97 -8.12 24.19
CA GLY A 74 6.03 -7.72 23.14
C GLY A 74 4.78 -7.02 23.67
N SER A 75 4.33 -6.01 22.92
CA SER A 75 3.02 -5.38 23.04
C SER A 75 2.14 -5.73 21.82
N ASN A 76 0.96 -5.13 21.70
CA ASN A 76 0.13 -5.30 20.50
C ASN A 76 0.67 -4.54 19.27
N GLN A 77 1.56 -3.57 19.47
CA GLN A 77 2.05 -2.69 18.40
C GLN A 77 3.47 -3.00 17.96
N SER A 78 4.33 -3.50 18.87
CA SER A 78 5.73 -3.80 18.60
C SER A 78 6.31 -4.69 19.68
N ALA A 79 7.54 -5.19 19.48
CA ALA A 79 8.30 -5.86 20.54
C ALA A 79 9.75 -5.34 20.59
N VAL A 80 10.39 -5.52 21.73
CA VAL A 80 11.80 -5.18 21.92
C VAL A 80 12.56 -6.43 22.36
N ILE A 81 13.83 -6.51 21.93
CA ILE A 81 14.78 -7.55 22.31
C ILE A 81 15.73 -6.94 23.33
N LYS A 82 15.90 -7.56 24.48
CA LYS A 82 16.70 -7.06 25.59
C LYS A 82 17.82 -8.02 25.98
N ASP A 83 18.97 -7.46 26.29
CA ASP A 83 20.06 -8.08 27.04
C ASP A 83 20.05 -7.44 28.42
N ARG A 84 19.42 -8.10 29.39
CA ARG A 84 19.08 -7.51 30.73
C ARG A 84 18.27 -6.22 30.54
N ASP A 85 18.77 -5.09 31.02
CA ASP A 85 18.08 -3.79 30.94
C ASP A 85 18.32 -3.03 29.61
N LYS A 86 19.17 -3.56 28.73
CA LYS A 86 19.57 -2.87 27.50
C LYS A 86 18.78 -3.38 26.31
N ILE A 87 18.10 -2.47 25.61
CA ILE A 87 17.46 -2.77 24.33
C ILE A 87 18.56 -3.04 23.28
N ARG A 88 18.49 -4.19 22.63
CA ARG A 88 19.41 -4.66 21.60
C ARG A 88 18.76 -4.81 20.24
N GLY A 89 17.42 -4.83 20.20
CA GLY A 89 16.69 -4.89 18.96
C GLY A 89 15.26 -4.41 19.12
N LYS A 90 14.65 -4.07 17.99
CA LYS A 90 13.22 -3.72 17.91
C LYS A 90 12.59 -4.60 16.85
N ILE A 91 11.46 -5.23 17.18
CA ILE A 91 10.67 -6.05 16.26
C ILE A 91 9.53 -5.21 15.74
N VAL A 92 9.46 -5.07 14.43
CA VAL A 92 8.40 -4.37 13.71
C VAL A 92 7.43 -5.41 13.16
N TYR A 93 6.14 -5.23 13.45
CA TYR A 93 5.10 -6.14 12.97
C TYR A 93 4.58 -5.72 11.61
N GLN A 94 4.18 -6.71 10.81
CA GLN A 94 3.43 -6.47 9.58
C GLN A 94 1.97 -6.16 9.92
N LYS A 95 1.56 -4.93 9.65
CA LYS A 95 0.25 -4.41 10.08
C LYS A 95 -0.93 -5.12 9.42
N GLU A 96 -0.78 -5.48 8.17
CA GLU A 96 -1.86 -6.06 7.35
C GLU A 96 -2.09 -7.56 7.64
N TYR A 97 -1.09 -8.25 8.18
CA TYR A 97 -1.19 -9.68 8.51
C TYR A 97 -1.75 -9.97 9.92
N GLY A 98 -1.88 -8.96 10.76
CA GLY A 98 -2.31 -9.14 12.15
C GLY A 98 -1.41 -10.09 12.94
N ASN A 99 -1.93 -10.61 14.06
CA ASN A 99 -1.30 -11.67 14.86
C ASN A 99 0.18 -11.48 15.22
N ARG A 100 0.71 -10.25 15.27
CA ARG A 100 2.11 -9.92 15.56
C ARG A 100 3.11 -10.64 14.64
N ALA A 101 2.77 -10.80 13.36
CA ALA A 101 3.69 -11.29 12.34
C ALA A 101 4.88 -10.34 12.19
N VAL A 102 6.08 -10.89 12.17
CA VAL A 102 7.32 -10.10 12.07
C VAL A 102 7.55 -9.66 10.63
N ALA A 103 7.61 -8.35 10.42
CA ALA A 103 8.07 -7.75 9.16
C ALA A 103 9.59 -7.58 9.17
N SER A 104 10.15 -7.02 10.27
CA SER A 104 11.59 -6.81 10.39
C SER A 104 12.05 -6.79 11.84
N VAL A 105 13.36 -6.97 12.01
CA VAL A 105 14.06 -6.82 13.28
C VAL A 105 15.20 -5.82 13.08
N GLU A 106 15.12 -4.70 13.78
CA GLU A 106 16.19 -3.69 13.84
C GLU A 106 17.16 -4.04 14.95
N TRP A 107 18.40 -4.36 14.62
CA TRP A 107 19.44 -4.68 15.59
C TRP A 107 20.26 -3.45 15.94
N LEU A 108 20.37 -3.17 17.23
CA LEU A 108 21.00 -1.95 17.75
C LEU A 108 22.44 -2.20 18.18
N ASN A 109 23.32 -1.26 17.87
CA ASN A 109 24.68 -1.21 18.42
C ASN A 109 24.64 -0.75 19.91
N LYS A 110 25.83 -0.66 20.53
CA LYS A 110 25.96 -0.24 21.94
C LYS A 110 25.47 1.19 22.20
N SER A 111 25.45 2.04 21.18
CA SER A 111 25.00 3.43 21.24
C SER A 111 23.50 3.59 20.98
N GLY A 112 22.79 2.49 20.67
CA GLY A 112 21.36 2.52 20.37
C GLY A 112 21.01 2.85 18.91
N HIS A 113 21.99 2.97 18.02
CA HIS A 113 21.78 3.15 16.59
C HIS A 113 21.55 1.81 15.90
N VAL A 114 20.75 1.80 14.86
CA VAL A 114 20.49 0.61 14.05
C VAL A 114 21.79 0.25 13.29
N GLN A 115 22.27 -0.97 13.52
CA GLN A 115 23.44 -1.51 12.84
C GLN A 115 23.06 -2.30 11.60
N PHE A 116 22.03 -3.11 11.69
CA PHE A 116 21.43 -3.83 10.57
C PHE A 116 19.97 -4.16 10.84
N ILE A 117 19.23 -4.41 9.75
CA ILE A 117 17.81 -4.76 9.78
C ILE A 117 17.64 -6.10 9.07
N ASP A 118 17.15 -7.11 9.77
CA ASP A 118 16.72 -8.37 9.18
C ASP A 118 15.26 -8.25 8.76
N TYR A 119 14.95 -8.56 7.49
CA TYR A 119 13.60 -8.59 6.95
C TYR A 119 13.11 -10.04 6.84
N TYR A 120 11.90 -10.25 7.31
CA TYR A 120 11.23 -11.55 7.26
C TYR A 120 10.09 -11.53 6.26
N ASN A 121 9.74 -12.69 5.71
CA ASN A 121 8.69 -12.80 4.73
C ASN A 121 7.45 -13.54 5.26
N ARG A 122 6.40 -13.58 4.44
CA ARG A 122 5.14 -14.26 4.75
C ARG A 122 5.29 -15.76 5.06
N HIS A 123 6.42 -16.38 4.68
CA HIS A 123 6.74 -17.78 4.92
C HIS A 123 7.61 -17.98 6.18
N GLY A 124 7.93 -16.92 6.91
CA GLY A 124 8.58 -16.96 8.21
C GLY A 124 10.10 -17.18 8.19
N PHE A 125 10.79 -16.92 7.07
CA PHE A 125 12.26 -16.91 7.05
C PHE A 125 12.79 -15.52 6.69
N ARG A 126 14.03 -15.25 7.11
CA ARG A 126 14.74 -14.02 6.77
C ARG A 126 15.08 -14.04 5.29
N PHE A 127 14.50 -13.14 4.52
CA PHE A 127 14.75 -13.05 3.09
C PHE A 127 15.72 -11.94 2.70
N ALA A 128 15.93 -10.95 3.58
CA ALA A 128 16.89 -9.87 3.34
C ALA A 128 17.50 -9.33 4.64
N GLN A 129 18.67 -8.72 4.52
CA GLN A 129 19.35 -7.97 5.57
C GLN A 129 19.89 -6.67 5.01
N LEU A 130 19.59 -5.54 5.65
CA LEU A 130 20.10 -4.23 5.33
C LEU A 130 21.14 -3.82 6.39
N VAL A 131 22.33 -3.43 5.96
CA VAL A 131 23.41 -2.92 6.83
C VAL A 131 23.43 -1.40 6.75
N MET A 132 23.51 -0.77 7.93
CA MET A 132 23.57 0.68 8.11
C MET A 132 24.95 1.12 8.57
N ASP A 133 25.35 2.36 8.24
CA ASP A 133 26.51 2.99 8.83
C ASP A 133 26.18 3.69 10.17
N ASP A 134 27.18 4.26 10.83
CA ASP A 134 27.00 4.99 12.09
C ASP A 134 26.17 6.28 11.93
N HIS A 135 26.03 6.80 10.70
CA HIS A 135 25.19 7.95 10.35
C HIS A 135 23.78 7.55 9.91
N GLN A 136 23.45 6.26 10.02
CA GLN A 136 22.17 5.68 9.62
C GLN A 136 21.92 5.75 8.11
N ASN A 137 22.97 5.78 7.28
CA ASN A 137 22.85 5.59 5.85
C ASN A 137 22.86 4.09 5.51
N GLN A 138 22.11 3.72 4.48
CA GLN A 138 22.13 2.36 3.94
C GLN A 138 23.43 2.09 3.20
N ILE A 139 24.09 0.98 3.51
CA ILE A 139 25.35 0.58 2.86
C ILE A 139 25.10 -0.58 1.89
N ILE A 140 24.62 -1.70 2.39
CA ILE A 140 24.45 -2.94 1.62
C ILE A 140 23.15 -3.60 2.02
N LYS A 141 22.39 -4.09 1.04
CA LYS A 141 21.26 -5.00 1.26
C LYS A 141 21.60 -6.35 0.64
N ARG A 142 21.48 -7.39 1.44
CA ARG A 142 21.73 -8.77 1.04
C ARG A 142 20.40 -9.51 1.00
N PHE A 143 20.23 -10.39 0.02
CA PHE A 143 19.02 -11.20 -0.11
C PHE A 143 19.37 -12.66 -0.02
N PHE A 144 18.54 -13.41 0.67
CA PHE A 144 18.75 -14.81 1.01
C PHE A 144 17.59 -15.66 0.50
N ASP A 145 17.90 -16.87 0.09
CA ASP A 145 16.91 -17.88 -0.23
C ASP A 145 16.37 -18.56 1.06
N GLN A 146 15.49 -19.53 0.88
CA GLN A 146 14.90 -20.30 1.97
C GLN A 146 15.91 -21.12 2.82
N ASN A 147 17.11 -21.41 2.28
CA ASN A 147 18.20 -22.11 2.96
C ASN A 147 19.15 -21.14 3.67
N ASN A 148 18.86 -19.83 3.59
CA ASN A 148 19.70 -18.74 4.08
C ASN A 148 21.01 -18.59 3.29
N ASP A 149 21.02 -19.04 2.01
CA ASP A 149 22.13 -18.80 1.09
C ASP A 149 21.95 -17.44 0.41
N GLU A 150 23.00 -16.61 0.43
CA GLU A 150 23.01 -15.30 -0.20
C GLU A 150 23.03 -15.45 -1.72
N PHE A 151 22.03 -14.90 -2.41
CA PHE A 151 21.98 -14.94 -3.87
C PHE A 151 22.06 -13.56 -4.54
N LEU A 152 21.78 -12.46 -3.82
CA LEU A 152 21.86 -11.11 -4.37
C LEU A 152 22.39 -10.14 -3.32
N VAL A 153 23.29 -9.27 -3.73
CA VAL A 153 23.81 -8.15 -2.94
C VAL A 153 23.60 -6.86 -3.70
N GLU A 154 23.01 -5.86 -3.05
CA GLU A 154 22.87 -4.50 -3.55
C GLU A 154 23.69 -3.55 -2.70
N ASN A 155 24.59 -2.80 -3.32
CA ASN A 155 25.43 -1.81 -2.68
C ASN A 155 24.88 -0.41 -2.92
N PHE A 156 24.46 0.28 -1.85
CA PHE A 156 23.87 1.62 -1.95
C PHE A 156 24.91 2.74 -2.12
N VAL A 157 26.19 2.47 -1.84
CA VAL A 157 27.27 3.44 -1.98
C VAL A 157 27.72 3.50 -3.44
N THR A 158 28.03 2.36 -4.03
CA THR A 158 28.49 2.24 -5.42
C THR A 158 27.35 2.11 -6.43
N LYS A 159 26.12 1.80 -5.97
CA LYS A 159 24.88 1.59 -6.76
C LYS A 159 24.86 0.31 -7.59
N ASP A 160 25.84 -0.55 -7.46
CA ASP A 160 25.95 -1.82 -8.16
C ASP A 160 25.23 -2.96 -7.45
N LEU A 161 24.95 -4.03 -8.21
CA LEU A 161 24.35 -5.26 -7.71
C LEU A 161 25.16 -6.46 -8.19
N ILE A 162 25.23 -7.49 -7.36
CA ILE A 162 25.85 -8.78 -7.69
C ILE A 162 24.82 -9.87 -7.47
N LEU A 163 24.44 -10.59 -8.54
CA LEU A 163 23.51 -11.70 -8.53
C LEU A 163 24.24 -13.02 -8.74
N ARG A 164 24.08 -13.96 -7.82
CA ARG A 164 24.49 -15.35 -8.02
C ARG A 164 23.39 -16.15 -8.71
N TRP A 165 23.63 -16.48 -9.98
CA TRP A 165 22.65 -17.14 -10.81
C TRP A 165 23.32 -18.20 -11.72
N ASP A 166 22.77 -19.43 -11.72
CA ASP A 166 23.31 -20.56 -12.48
C ASP A 166 24.82 -20.80 -12.24
N ASN A 167 25.24 -20.77 -10.97
CA ASN A 167 26.63 -20.93 -10.50
C ASN A 167 27.61 -19.87 -11.03
N LYS A 168 27.11 -18.68 -11.37
CA LYS A 168 27.90 -17.54 -11.81
C LYS A 168 27.50 -16.31 -11.04
N ASP A 169 28.47 -15.45 -10.77
CA ASP A 169 28.23 -14.13 -10.24
C ASP A 169 28.06 -13.16 -11.43
N ILE A 170 26.90 -12.52 -11.52
CA ILE A 170 26.56 -11.55 -12.58
C ILE A 170 26.53 -10.18 -11.93
N PHE A 171 27.31 -9.27 -12.50
CA PHE A 171 27.48 -7.90 -12.03
C PHE A 171 26.58 -6.93 -12.82
N PHE A 172 25.94 -6.01 -12.11
CA PHE A 172 25.11 -4.95 -12.69
C PHE A 172 25.53 -3.59 -12.15
N ASP A 173 25.77 -2.63 -13.02
CA ASP A 173 26.17 -1.28 -12.67
C ASP A 173 25.10 -0.49 -11.90
N ASN A 174 23.84 -0.90 -11.99
CA ASN A 174 22.71 -0.24 -11.34
C ASN A 174 21.44 -1.12 -11.36
N ARG A 175 20.40 -0.67 -10.63
CA ARG A 175 19.08 -1.34 -10.59
C ARG A 175 18.41 -1.47 -11.95
N ILE A 176 18.63 -0.54 -12.88
CA ILE A 176 17.99 -0.57 -14.21
C ILE A 176 18.50 -1.76 -15.01
N SER A 177 19.83 -1.96 -15.06
CA SER A 177 20.42 -3.12 -15.74
C SER A 177 20.02 -4.45 -15.09
N PHE A 178 19.91 -4.50 -13.77
CA PHE A 178 19.37 -5.67 -13.05
C PHE A 178 17.90 -5.96 -13.42
N LEU A 179 17.04 -4.93 -13.47
CA LEU A 179 15.65 -5.08 -13.88
C LEU A 179 15.53 -5.52 -15.34
N SER A 180 16.38 -5.02 -16.24
CA SER A 180 16.44 -5.46 -17.64
C SER A 180 16.72 -6.95 -17.75
N PHE A 181 17.70 -7.44 -17.00
CA PHE A 181 18.03 -8.86 -16.93
C PHE A 181 16.88 -9.69 -16.36
N PHE A 182 16.22 -9.19 -15.30
CA PHE A 182 15.04 -9.85 -14.75
C PHE A 182 13.92 -9.97 -15.79
N PHE A 183 13.59 -8.90 -16.50
CA PHE A 183 12.54 -8.90 -17.53
C PHE A 183 12.86 -9.90 -18.65
N GLU A 184 14.12 -9.97 -19.09
CA GLU A 184 14.61 -10.96 -20.06
C GLU A 184 14.41 -12.39 -19.53
N LYS A 185 14.89 -12.70 -18.32
CA LYS A 185 14.83 -14.05 -17.76
C LYS A 185 13.43 -14.49 -17.39
N ALA A 186 12.56 -13.57 -16.98
CA ALA A 186 11.16 -13.83 -16.70
C ALA A 186 10.26 -13.80 -17.94
N ASN A 187 10.82 -13.55 -19.14
CA ASN A 187 10.11 -13.43 -20.43
C ASN A 187 8.91 -12.45 -20.33
N LEU A 188 9.19 -11.22 -19.88
CA LEU A 188 8.20 -10.17 -19.71
C LEU A 188 8.27 -9.19 -20.88
N SER A 189 7.13 -8.94 -21.55
CA SER A 189 7.03 -7.95 -22.65
C SER A 189 6.81 -6.56 -22.12
N MET A 190 7.47 -5.55 -22.71
CA MET A 190 7.34 -4.14 -22.36
C MET A 190 6.41 -3.34 -23.29
N GLU A 191 5.63 -3.98 -24.13
CA GLU A 191 4.77 -3.28 -25.12
C GLU A 191 3.63 -2.48 -24.50
N ASP A 192 3.09 -2.93 -23.36
CA ASP A 192 1.94 -2.34 -22.69
C ASP A 192 2.13 -2.39 -21.17
N ILE A 193 2.48 -1.25 -20.57
CA ILE A 193 2.88 -1.15 -19.16
C ILE A 193 2.03 -0.14 -18.39
N VAL A 194 1.65 -0.53 -17.17
CA VAL A 194 1.02 0.35 -16.17
C VAL A 194 1.97 0.54 -15.01
N LEU A 195 2.27 1.79 -14.67
CA LEU A 195 3.10 2.20 -13.55
C LEU A 195 2.23 2.85 -12.46
N ASN A 196 2.71 2.87 -11.22
CA ASN A 196 2.04 3.54 -10.11
C ASN A 196 2.77 4.79 -9.62
N SER A 197 3.92 5.12 -10.19
CA SER A 197 4.72 6.30 -9.80
C SER A 197 5.71 6.69 -10.88
N PHE A 198 6.37 7.85 -10.70
CA PHE A 198 7.49 8.31 -11.52
C PHE A 198 8.87 7.98 -10.88
N ALA A 199 8.98 6.90 -10.09
CA ALA A 199 10.22 6.50 -9.43
C ALA A 199 11.02 5.46 -10.24
N THR A 200 11.52 4.39 -9.62
CA THR A 200 12.42 3.42 -10.25
C THR A 200 11.75 2.68 -11.42
N SER A 201 10.49 2.31 -11.27
CA SER A 201 9.70 1.66 -12.33
C SER A 201 9.61 2.53 -13.59
N PHE A 202 9.36 3.82 -13.42
CA PHE A 202 9.36 4.78 -14.52
C PHE A 202 10.74 4.92 -15.18
N LEU A 203 11.80 5.09 -14.36
CA LEU A 203 13.17 5.22 -14.90
C LEU A 203 13.58 4.00 -15.69
N PHE A 204 13.23 2.79 -15.22
CA PHE A 204 13.45 1.56 -15.96
C PHE A 204 12.75 1.59 -17.32
N VAL A 205 11.45 1.86 -17.35
CA VAL A 205 10.66 1.93 -18.60
C VAL A 205 11.20 3.03 -19.53
N TYR A 206 11.56 4.19 -18.99
CA TYR A 206 12.11 5.30 -19.76
C TYR A 206 13.43 4.96 -20.42
N HIS A 207 14.32 4.21 -19.76
CA HIS A 207 15.60 3.77 -20.31
C HIS A 207 15.47 2.66 -21.36
N GLN A 208 14.46 1.80 -21.21
CA GLN A 208 14.22 0.65 -22.12
C GLN A 208 13.19 0.96 -23.20
N ARG A 209 12.70 2.24 -23.28
CA ARG A 209 11.60 2.57 -24.16
C ARG A 209 11.85 2.18 -25.61
N GLU A 210 10.93 1.41 -26.12
CA GLU A 210 10.81 1.11 -27.55
C GLU A 210 9.85 2.12 -28.20
N THR A 211 9.91 2.23 -29.54
CA THR A 211 9.12 3.21 -30.32
C THR A 211 7.61 3.05 -30.18
N ASN A 212 7.11 1.88 -29.83
CA ASN A 212 5.67 1.57 -29.74
C ASN A 212 5.16 1.30 -28.30
N LEU A 213 5.93 1.63 -27.27
CA LEU A 213 5.55 1.41 -25.87
C LEU A 213 4.25 2.17 -25.54
N LYS A 214 3.24 1.44 -25.09
CA LYS A 214 2.05 2.02 -24.42
C LYS A 214 2.34 2.12 -22.93
N CYS A 215 2.50 3.33 -22.44
CA CYS A 215 2.80 3.60 -21.04
C CYS A 215 1.60 4.30 -20.38
N ARG A 216 1.05 3.70 -19.35
CA ARG A 216 0.03 4.30 -18.49
C ARG A 216 0.59 4.47 -17.10
N ILE A 217 0.47 5.64 -16.52
CA ILE A 217 0.92 5.93 -15.17
C ILE A 217 -0.30 6.27 -14.33
N PHE A 218 -0.62 5.41 -13.37
CA PHE A 218 -1.68 5.64 -12.41
C PHE A 218 -1.13 6.50 -11.28
N TRP A 219 -1.40 7.80 -11.35
CA TRP A 219 -0.85 8.79 -10.44
C TRP A 219 -1.60 8.79 -9.11
N GLN A 220 -0.92 8.39 -8.04
CA GLN A 220 -1.48 8.26 -6.69
C GLN A 220 -0.86 9.24 -5.69
N GLU A 221 0.06 10.09 -6.15
CA GLU A 221 0.72 11.08 -5.32
C GLU A 221 0.01 12.45 -5.45
N LYS A 222 0.44 13.43 -4.67
CA LYS A 222 -0.07 14.80 -4.74
C LYS A 222 1.03 15.74 -5.19
N ILE A 223 0.67 16.66 -6.07
CA ILE A 223 1.54 17.79 -6.41
C ILE A 223 1.57 18.71 -5.20
N LYS A 224 2.76 19.18 -4.83
CA LYS A 224 2.92 20.18 -3.76
C LYS A 224 2.88 21.58 -4.35
N ASP A 225 3.89 21.94 -5.14
CA ASP A 225 4.04 23.27 -5.74
C ASP A 225 4.19 23.19 -7.26
N GLU A 226 4.91 22.20 -7.78
CA GLU A 226 5.19 22.01 -9.20
C GLU A 226 5.05 20.56 -9.63
N LEU A 227 4.87 20.34 -10.94
CA LEU A 227 4.90 19.01 -11.54
C LEU A 227 6.27 18.33 -11.29
N PRO A 228 6.28 17.04 -10.91
CA PRO A 228 7.52 16.28 -10.78
C PRO A 228 8.34 16.31 -12.08
N GLU A 229 9.65 16.46 -11.98
CA GLU A 229 10.53 16.53 -13.16
C GLU A 229 10.39 15.29 -14.06
N ASN A 230 10.29 14.09 -13.49
CA ASN A 230 10.07 12.87 -14.26
C ASN A 230 8.73 12.88 -15.00
N MET A 231 7.68 13.52 -14.46
CA MET A 231 6.41 13.72 -15.15
C MET A 231 6.56 14.66 -16.34
N LYS A 232 7.27 15.79 -16.18
CA LYS A 232 7.56 16.73 -17.29
C LYS A 232 8.34 16.01 -18.40
N VAL A 233 9.37 15.24 -18.04
CA VAL A 233 10.16 14.43 -18.98
C VAL A 233 9.31 13.39 -19.71
N ALA A 234 8.41 12.69 -19.00
CA ALA A 234 7.51 11.69 -19.57
C ALA A 234 6.53 12.32 -20.58
N LEU A 235 5.88 13.42 -20.20
CA LEU A 235 4.93 14.16 -21.07
C LEU A 235 5.58 14.59 -22.38
N LYS A 236 6.83 15.04 -22.33
CA LYS A 236 7.58 15.51 -23.50
C LYS A 236 8.07 14.38 -24.39
N ASN A 237 8.56 13.28 -23.82
CA ASN A 237 9.38 12.29 -24.53
C ASN A 237 8.68 10.96 -24.81
N ILE A 238 7.53 10.68 -24.19
CA ILE A 238 6.78 9.43 -24.44
C ILE A 238 5.51 9.78 -25.20
N GLU A 239 5.44 9.33 -26.46
CA GLU A 239 4.32 9.66 -27.36
C GLU A 239 3.01 9.01 -26.86
N ASN A 240 3.01 7.69 -26.67
CA ASN A 240 1.84 6.92 -26.22
C ASN A 240 1.73 6.85 -24.69
N LEU A 241 1.89 8.03 -24.02
CA LEU A 241 1.72 8.16 -22.59
C LEU A 241 0.28 8.52 -22.24
N LYS A 242 -0.26 7.89 -21.18
CA LYS A 242 -1.46 8.33 -20.47
C LYS A 242 -1.16 8.41 -18.97
N ILE A 243 -1.51 9.51 -18.35
CA ILE A 243 -1.45 9.69 -16.90
C ILE A 243 -2.89 9.67 -16.38
N LEU A 244 -3.18 8.67 -15.56
CA LEU A 244 -4.51 8.36 -15.03
C LEU A 244 -4.57 8.83 -13.58
N ILE A 245 -5.48 9.74 -13.25
CA ILE A 245 -5.55 10.39 -11.94
C ILE A 245 -6.91 10.06 -11.30
N PRO A 246 -6.94 9.38 -10.13
CA PRO A 246 -8.20 8.97 -9.49
C PRO A 246 -8.81 10.05 -8.58
N ASP A 247 -8.04 11.00 -8.10
CA ASP A 247 -8.50 12.10 -7.27
C ASP A 247 -8.87 13.31 -8.14
N LYS A 248 -10.13 13.79 -8.02
CA LYS A 248 -10.62 14.90 -8.84
C LYS A 248 -9.87 16.21 -8.57
N LYS A 249 -9.55 16.50 -7.32
CA LYS A 249 -8.83 17.72 -6.96
C LYS A 249 -7.41 17.70 -7.51
N GLU A 250 -6.76 16.55 -7.39
CA GLU A 250 -5.41 16.34 -7.94
C GLU A 250 -5.42 16.41 -9.48
N TYR A 251 -6.45 15.83 -10.13
CA TYR A 251 -6.63 15.95 -11.57
C TYR A 251 -6.73 17.41 -12.01
N ASP A 252 -7.54 18.22 -11.34
CA ASP A 252 -7.69 19.64 -11.66
C ASP A 252 -6.37 20.40 -11.44
N CYS A 253 -5.64 20.13 -10.35
CA CYS A 253 -4.32 20.72 -10.11
C CYS A 253 -3.29 20.34 -11.20
N VAL A 254 -3.27 19.08 -11.64
CA VAL A 254 -2.37 18.62 -12.71
C VAL A 254 -2.74 19.27 -14.03
N MET A 255 -4.03 19.33 -14.36
CA MET A 255 -4.51 19.96 -15.60
C MET A 255 -4.15 21.44 -15.69
N ASP A 256 -4.20 22.17 -14.57
CA ASP A 256 -3.82 23.59 -14.50
C ASP A 256 -2.30 23.78 -14.64
N ALA A 257 -1.50 22.80 -14.19
CA ALA A 257 -0.04 22.88 -14.22
C ALA A 257 0.59 22.35 -15.53
N VAL A 258 -0.16 21.52 -16.30
CA VAL A 258 0.33 20.91 -17.54
C VAL A 258 0.09 21.84 -18.73
N GLU A 259 1.11 21.97 -19.61
CA GLU A 259 0.97 22.72 -20.86
C GLU A 259 -0.18 22.18 -21.72
N ALA A 260 -0.94 23.06 -22.37
CA ALA A 260 -2.11 22.73 -23.19
C ALA A 260 -1.82 21.66 -24.26
N SER A 261 -0.61 21.64 -24.81
CA SER A 261 -0.14 20.65 -25.78
C SER A 261 -0.11 19.21 -25.24
N HIS A 262 0.01 19.03 -23.93
CA HIS A 262 0.12 17.73 -23.26
C HIS A 262 -1.12 17.33 -22.46
N GLN A 263 -2.12 18.19 -22.31
CA GLN A 263 -3.33 17.92 -21.53
C GLN A 263 -4.11 16.70 -22.02
N HIS A 264 -4.05 16.39 -23.33
CA HIS A 264 -4.67 15.21 -23.93
C HIS A 264 -4.10 13.88 -23.41
N LYS A 265 -2.94 13.90 -22.73
CA LYS A 265 -2.30 12.74 -22.08
C LYS A 265 -2.81 12.50 -20.66
N ILE A 266 -3.57 13.43 -20.08
CA ILE A 266 -4.07 13.35 -18.70
C ILE A 266 -5.53 12.91 -18.74
N GLU A 267 -5.88 11.89 -17.96
CA GLU A 267 -7.24 11.38 -17.87
C GLU A 267 -7.68 11.24 -16.41
N TYR A 268 -8.90 11.65 -16.12
CA TYR A 268 -9.56 11.38 -14.84
C TYR A 268 -10.16 9.98 -14.89
N ILE A 269 -9.79 9.11 -13.95
CA ILE A 269 -10.27 7.72 -13.89
C ILE A 269 -10.38 7.26 -12.44
N GLY A 270 -11.49 6.58 -12.08
CA GLY A 270 -11.68 6.02 -10.75
C GLY A 270 -11.18 4.58 -10.62
N TYR A 271 -11.31 4.03 -9.41
CA TYR A 271 -11.10 2.61 -9.12
C TYR A 271 -12.37 1.80 -9.38
N VAL A 272 -12.20 0.55 -9.76
CA VAL A 272 -13.30 -0.43 -9.81
C VAL A 272 -13.34 -1.19 -8.49
N TYR A 273 -14.45 -1.07 -7.78
CA TYR A 273 -14.68 -1.75 -6.51
C TYR A 273 -15.55 -2.99 -6.71
N GLU A 274 -15.31 -4.02 -5.91
CA GLU A 274 -16.20 -5.15 -5.81
C GLU A 274 -17.41 -4.77 -4.93
N PHE A 275 -18.60 -5.16 -5.35
CA PHE A 275 -19.81 -4.98 -4.55
C PHE A 275 -20.08 -6.26 -3.75
N LEU A 276 -19.94 -6.16 -2.45
CA LEU A 276 -20.15 -7.29 -1.53
C LEU A 276 -21.60 -7.40 -1.05
N LYS A 277 -22.42 -6.38 -1.33
CA LYS A 277 -23.81 -6.35 -0.85
C LYS A 277 -24.74 -5.72 -1.90
N VAL A 278 -25.90 -6.32 -2.08
CA VAL A 278 -27.01 -5.70 -2.82
C VAL A 278 -27.77 -4.77 -1.88
N ASN A 279 -27.92 -3.51 -2.26
CA ASN A 279 -28.68 -2.53 -1.50
C ASN A 279 -30.18 -2.95 -1.46
N GLN A 280 -30.77 -3.01 -0.27
CA GLN A 280 -32.15 -3.41 -0.03
C GLN A 280 -33.06 -2.22 0.26
N TYR A 281 -32.55 -1.00 0.13
CA TYR A 281 -33.27 0.26 0.40
C TYR A 281 -33.82 0.37 1.84
N LYS A 282 -33.09 -0.20 2.80
CA LYS A 282 -33.44 -0.08 4.22
C LYS A 282 -33.23 1.36 4.67
N ASN A 283 -34.12 1.82 5.54
CA ASN A 283 -34.01 3.14 6.16
C ASN A 283 -32.98 3.14 7.31
N GLU A 284 -31.78 2.63 7.06
CA GLU A 284 -30.67 2.58 7.98
C GLU A 284 -29.49 3.34 7.38
N ALA A 285 -29.07 4.44 8.02
CA ALA A 285 -28.00 5.33 7.57
C ALA A 285 -26.78 5.23 8.49
N LEU A 286 -25.57 5.15 7.91
CA LEU A 286 -24.31 5.12 8.63
C LEU A 286 -23.57 6.44 8.46
N ILE A 287 -22.99 6.95 9.55
CA ILE A 287 -22.09 8.08 9.61
C ILE A 287 -20.83 7.60 10.37
N LEU A 288 -19.68 7.67 9.75
CA LEU A 288 -18.39 7.41 10.41
C LEU A 288 -17.70 8.73 10.71
N THR A 289 -17.30 8.96 11.94
CA THR A 289 -16.72 10.24 12.37
C THR A 289 -15.62 10.08 13.41
N ASN A 290 -14.66 10.99 13.39
CA ASN A 290 -13.70 11.26 14.46
C ASN A 290 -13.79 12.71 14.94
N SER A 291 -14.87 13.40 14.62
CA SER A 291 -15.13 14.80 14.94
C SER A 291 -16.45 14.97 15.66
N ASP A 292 -16.54 15.95 16.53
CA ASP A 292 -17.78 16.39 17.19
C ASP A 292 -18.68 17.23 16.28
N ASP A 293 -18.17 17.63 15.12
CA ASP A 293 -18.88 18.48 14.18
C ASP A 293 -19.46 17.65 13.02
N ILE A 294 -20.69 17.19 13.23
CA ILE A 294 -21.51 16.56 12.21
C ILE A 294 -22.60 17.57 11.83
N PRO A 295 -22.44 18.30 10.73
CA PRO A 295 -23.36 19.39 10.36
C PRO A 295 -24.81 18.92 10.25
N HIS A 296 -25.71 19.65 10.89
CA HIS A 296 -27.17 19.51 10.74
C HIS A 296 -27.75 18.12 11.09
N ILE A 297 -27.01 17.23 11.76
CA ILE A 297 -27.45 15.85 12.03
C ILE A 297 -28.75 15.82 12.86
N ASP A 298 -28.91 16.73 13.80
CA ASP A 298 -30.11 16.86 14.64
C ASP A 298 -31.35 17.26 13.82
N SER A 299 -31.21 18.16 12.87
CA SER A 299 -32.27 18.56 11.94
C SER A 299 -32.62 17.44 10.98
N ILE A 300 -31.59 16.84 10.37
CA ILE A 300 -31.75 15.71 9.42
C ILE A 300 -32.47 14.54 10.08
N ALA A 301 -32.10 14.18 11.31
CA ALA A 301 -32.74 13.09 12.04
C ALA A 301 -34.20 13.40 12.41
N LYS A 302 -34.51 14.63 12.84
CA LYS A 302 -35.88 15.05 13.17
C LYS A 302 -36.79 15.09 11.94
N GLU A 303 -36.28 15.49 10.80
CA GLU A 303 -37.04 15.55 9.55
C GLU A 303 -37.26 14.16 8.92
N ASN A 304 -36.37 13.19 9.22
CA ASN A 304 -36.40 11.83 8.67
C ASN A 304 -36.60 10.80 9.77
N GLN A 305 -37.71 10.85 10.50
CA GLN A 305 -38.02 9.97 11.63
C GLN A 305 -38.11 8.48 11.26
N ASN A 306 -38.34 8.17 10.01
CA ASN A 306 -38.39 6.80 9.49
C ASN A 306 -36.99 6.22 9.19
N VAL A 307 -35.93 7.02 9.29
CA VAL A 307 -34.55 6.59 9.08
C VAL A 307 -33.86 6.45 10.43
N THR A 308 -33.16 5.33 10.65
CA THR A 308 -32.30 5.14 11.81
C THR A 308 -30.85 5.56 11.43
N PHE A 309 -30.29 6.50 12.19
CA PHE A 309 -28.94 7.00 12.00
C PHE A 309 -27.96 6.30 12.95
N HIS A 310 -27.00 5.57 12.41
CA HIS A 310 -25.92 4.94 13.14
C HIS A 310 -24.68 5.83 13.05
N ILE A 311 -24.24 6.39 14.18
CA ILE A 311 -23.04 7.23 14.23
C ILE A 311 -21.96 6.46 14.98
N ALA A 312 -20.86 6.14 14.29
CA ALA A 312 -19.77 5.37 14.86
C ALA A 312 -18.44 6.15 14.83
N SER A 313 -17.66 6.01 15.91
CA SER A 313 -16.34 6.61 16.04
C SER A 313 -15.29 5.59 16.48
N LYS A 314 -14.03 5.81 16.09
CA LYS A 314 -12.89 4.99 16.50
C LYS A 314 -12.46 5.26 17.95
N THR A 315 -12.76 6.45 18.44
CA THR A 315 -12.38 6.94 19.77
C THR A 315 -13.61 7.18 20.63
N GLU A 316 -13.40 7.53 21.89
CA GLU A 316 -14.47 8.00 22.75
C GLU A 316 -15.24 9.17 22.11
N MET A 317 -16.53 9.23 22.32
CA MET A 317 -17.38 10.32 21.86
C MET A 317 -17.43 11.42 22.93
N SER A 318 -17.35 12.67 22.49
CA SER A 318 -17.51 13.81 23.38
C SER A 318 -18.92 13.91 23.97
N SER A 319 -19.06 14.68 25.05
CA SER A 319 -20.36 14.98 25.66
C SER A 319 -21.35 15.61 24.65
N LYS A 320 -20.85 16.34 23.66
CA LYS A 320 -21.67 16.94 22.59
C LYS A 320 -22.28 15.88 21.70
N LEU A 321 -21.49 14.89 21.23
CA LEU A 321 -21.99 13.78 20.42
C LEU A 321 -22.92 12.87 21.23
N LEU A 322 -22.58 12.58 22.50
CA LEU A 322 -23.41 11.75 23.37
C LEU A 322 -24.81 12.35 23.63
N GLN A 323 -24.98 13.67 23.52
CA GLN A 323 -26.29 14.30 23.60
C GLN A 323 -27.25 13.93 22.47
N LEU A 324 -26.72 13.49 21.33
CA LEU A 324 -27.53 13.05 20.18
C LEU A 324 -28.32 11.77 20.48
N ASP A 325 -27.93 10.97 21.48
CA ASP A 325 -28.65 9.78 21.93
C ASP A 325 -30.07 10.09 22.43
N LYS A 326 -30.35 11.36 22.78
CA LYS A 326 -31.71 11.81 23.12
C LYS A 326 -32.68 11.83 21.94
N ILE A 327 -32.17 11.76 20.72
CA ILE A 327 -32.98 11.72 19.49
C ILE A 327 -33.28 10.25 19.18
N GLN A 328 -34.55 9.89 19.18
CA GLN A 328 -35.03 8.51 19.20
C GLN A 328 -34.49 7.64 18.04
N ASN A 329 -34.24 8.23 16.88
CA ASN A 329 -33.76 7.53 15.69
C ASN A 329 -32.23 7.68 15.45
N ILE A 330 -31.47 8.15 16.47
CA ILE A 330 -30.00 8.13 16.45
C ILE A 330 -29.49 7.03 17.37
N LYS A 331 -28.49 6.28 16.90
CA LYS A 331 -27.76 5.26 17.69
C LYS A 331 -26.27 5.56 17.64
N LEU A 332 -25.64 5.65 18.79
CA LEU A 332 -24.23 5.97 18.92
C LEU A 332 -23.38 4.73 19.21
N TYR A 333 -22.22 4.65 18.57
CA TYR A 333 -21.26 3.57 18.70
C TYR A 333 -19.86 4.17 18.97
N PRO A 334 -19.56 4.54 20.22
CA PRO A 334 -18.21 5.02 20.60
C PRO A 334 -17.22 3.86 20.58
N GLU A 335 -15.92 4.16 20.42
CA GLU A 335 -14.82 3.19 20.47
C GLU A 335 -15.05 1.93 19.63
N SER A 336 -15.69 2.09 18.48
CA SER A 336 -16.04 0.96 17.62
C SER A 336 -14.80 0.31 17.02
N ALA A 337 -14.64 -0.99 17.26
CA ALA A 337 -13.66 -1.81 16.58
C ALA A 337 -14.03 -1.99 15.08
N GLU A 338 -13.06 -2.34 14.27
CA GLU A 338 -13.23 -2.52 12.82
C GLU A 338 -14.34 -3.52 12.46
N ASP A 339 -14.45 -4.64 13.20
CA ASP A 339 -15.50 -5.63 13.01
C ASP A 339 -16.91 -5.04 13.21
N ASN A 340 -17.07 -4.14 14.19
CA ASN A 340 -18.33 -3.45 14.43
C ASN A 340 -18.69 -2.51 13.28
N ILE A 341 -17.69 -1.81 12.73
CA ILE A 341 -17.87 -0.94 11.57
C ILE A 341 -18.30 -1.75 10.35
N LEU A 342 -17.63 -2.88 10.08
CA LEU A 342 -18.01 -3.79 8.98
C LEU A 342 -19.44 -4.32 9.15
N ASN A 343 -19.85 -4.68 10.36
CA ASN A 343 -21.24 -5.09 10.64
C ASN A 343 -22.25 -3.96 10.39
N LEU A 344 -21.90 -2.71 10.73
CA LEU A 344 -22.74 -1.54 10.43
C LEU A 344 -22.81 -1.28 8.93
N CYS A 345 -21.71 -1.41 8.19
CA CYS A 345 -21.69 -1.32 6.73
C CYS A 345 -22.59 -2.37 6.07
N GLN A 346 -22.62 -3.60 6.61
CA GLN A 346 -23.52 -4.65 6.12
C GLN A 346 -24.99 -4.37 6.45
N LYS A 347 -25.27 -3.73 7.59
CA LYS A 347 -26.62 -3.41 8.05
C LYS A 347 -27.23 -2.23 7.31
N CYS A 348 -26.46 -1.15 7.12
CA CYS A 348 -26.94 0.12 6.58
C CYS A 348 -26.92 0.12 5.05
N ASP A 349 -27.94 0.73 4.44
CA ASP A 349 -28.05 0.88 2.99
C ASP A 349 -27.82 2.34 2.53
N ILE A 350 -27.57 3.24 3.48
CA ILE A 350 -27.27 4.64 3.23
C ILE A 350 -25.96 4.99 3.97
N TYR A 351 -25.04 5.67 3.31
CA TYR A 351 -23.86 6.27 3.93
C TYR A 351 -23.93 7.80 3.78
N LEU A 352 -23.75 8.51 4.88
CA LEU A 352 -23.71 9.98 4.89
C LEU A 352 -22.29 10.46 5.25
N ASP A 353 -21.58 10.96 4.26
CA ASP A 353 -20.27 11.57 4.44
C ASP A 353 -20.40 13.05 4.73
N ILE A 354 -20.90 13.37 5.94
CA ILE A 354 -21.20 14.74 6.38
C ILE A 354 -20.36 15.19 7.58
N ASN A 355 -19.40 14.37 8.06
CA ASN A 355 -18.51 14.78 9.13
C ASN A 355 -17.42 15.74 8.62
N LYS A 356 -16.95 16.69 9.46
CA LYS A 356 -15.86 17.59 9.15
C LYS A 356 -14.49 17.11 9.62
N GLY A 357 -14.41 15.92 10.21
CA GLY A 357 -13.18 15.27 10.62
C GLY A 357 -12.45 14.61 9.47
N ASN A 358 -11.26 14.09 9.76
CA ASN A 358 -10.55 13.23 8.81
C ASN A 358 -11.30 11.92 8.59
N GLU A 359 -11.14 11.33 7.44
CA GLU A 359 -11.67 10.00 7.12
C GLU A 359 -11.16 8.95 8.11
N ILE A 360 -12.03 8.05 8.55
CA ILE A 360 -11.68 6.91 9.40
C ILE A 360 -12.00 5.61 8.68
N TYR A 361 -11.18 4.58 8.87
CA TYR A 361 -11.36 3.25 8.29
C TYR A 361 -11.58 3.23 6.76
N GLU A 362 -11.01 4.21 6.02
CA GLU A 362 -11.28 4.34 4.58
C GLU A 362 -12.79 4.32 4.30
N SER A 363 -13.54 5.12 5.03
CA SER A 363 -15.02 5.10 5.09
C SER A 363 -15.69 5.24 3.73
N VAL A 364 -15.13 6.06 2.84
CA VAL A 364 -15.63 6.21 1.48
C VAL A 364 -15.48 4.90 0.71
N ARG A 365 -14.34 4.24 0.80
CA ARG A 365 -14.11 2.93 0.19
C ARG A 365 -15.06 1.86 0.75
N LEU A 366 -15.20 1.78 2.07
CA LEU A 366 -16.13 0.84 2.71
C LEU A 366 -17.58 1.08 2.27
N SER A 367 -17.98 2.34 2.12
CA SER A 367 -19.32 2.68 1.63
C SER A 367 -19.52 2.24 0.19
N LEU A 368 -18.54 2.40 -0.69
CA LEU A 368 -18.61 1.97 -2.09
C LEU A 368 -18.69 0.45 -2.23
N ILE A 369 -18.04 -0.30 -1.34
CA ILE A 369 -18.02 -1.78 -1.37
C ILE A 369 -19.30 -2.38 -0.77
N HIS A 370 -19.83 -1.81 0.32
CA HIS A 370 -20.88 -2.42 1.13
C HIS A 370 -22.25 -1.72 1.04
N ILE A 371 -22.31 -0.43 0.70
CA ILE A 371 -23.52 0.37 0.83
C ILE A 371 -23.98 0.92 -0.52
N SER A 372 -23.05 1.51 -1.29
CA SER A 372 -23.38 2.18 -2.55
C SER A 372 -23.60 1.17 -3.67
N GLU A 373 -24.63 1.41 -4.49
CA GLU A 373 -24.83 0.61 -5.71
C GLU A 373 -23.76 0.95 -6.77
N PRO A 374 -23.47 0.02 -7.71
CA PRO A 374 -22.57 0.27 -8.85
C PRO A 374 -23.15 1.30 -9.82
N THR A 375 -23.80 2.32 -9.31
CA THR A 375 -24.54 3.26 -10.10
C THR A 375 -23.62 4.30 -10.69
N ARG A 376 -23.51 4.33 -12.03
CA ARG A 376 -23.52 5.56 -12.83
C ARG A 376 -22.42 6.60 -12.57
N GLN A 377 -21.31 6.28 -11.87
CA GLN A 377 -20.13 7.16 -11.92
C GLN A 377 -19.51 7.25 -13.32
N ALA A 378 -19.82 6.30 -14.20
CA ALA A 378 -19.42 6.33 -15.60
C ALA A 378 -20.32 7.23 -16.48
N GLU A 379 -21.46 7.72 -15.98
CA GLU A 379 -22.40 8.56 -16.75
C GLU A 379 -22.38 10.04 -16.36
N ILE A 380 -21.54 10.45 -15.41
CA ILE A 380 -21.31 11.87 -15.14
C ILE A 380 -20.05 12.31 -15.87
N SER A 381 -20.18 12.42 -17.18
CA SER A 381 -19.26 13.16 -18.05
C SER A 381 -19.41 14.67 -17.85
#